data_91718ae916ae874a5731fea31a58d78e
#
_entry.id   91718ae916ae874a5731fea31a58d78e
#
_cell.length_a   1.000
_cell.length_b   1.000
_cell.length_c   1.000
_cell.angle_alpha   90.00
_cell.angle_beta   90.00
_cell.angle_gamma   90.00
#
_symmetry.space_group_name_H-M   'P 1'
#
loop_
_entity.id
_entity.type
_entity.pdbx_description
1 polymer ?
#
loop_
_entity_poly.entity_id
_entity_poly.type
_entity_poly.pdbx_seq_one_letter_code
_entity_poly.pdbx_strand_id
1 'polypeptide(L)'
;MKILLQSGRSDAIVAVYLHEQQWDDAITIAEKNTYDYTLREKVADAVIAHRPDWVIRISVQEAQKLIEPTQSKYYPHAVRWLAKAKQAYLQSGRKAEWLAYFTHIKTTYARRPSLQNELKKLA
;
A
#
# COMPACT_ATOMS: atom_id res chain seq x y z
N MET A 1 -20.58 -13.02 16.98
CA MET A 1 -19.60 -12.82 18.08
C MET A 1 -18.18 -13.14 17.67
N LYS A 2 -17.93 -14.37 17.21
CA LYS A 2 -16.56 -14.76 16.85
C LYS A 2 -15.96 -13.91 15.73
N ILE A 3 -16.76 -13.54 14.74
CA ILE A 3 -16.26 -12.73 13.62
C ILE A 3 -15.81 -11.35 14.09
N LEU A 4 -16.62 -10.71 14.93
CA LEU A 4 -16.27 -9.41 15.49
C LEU A 4 -15.03 -9.48 16.36
N LEU A 5 -14.94 -10.55 17.17
CA LEU A 5 -13.78 -10.77 18.02
C LEU A 5 -12.53 -11.01 17.17
N GLN A 6 -12.66 -11.73 16.05
CA GLN A 6 -11.53 -11.98 15.17
C GLN A 6 -11.01 -10.68 14.52
N SER A 7 -11.90 -9.82 14.03
CA SER A 7 -11.50 -8.54 13.46
C SER A 7 -10.82 -7.65 14.50
N GLY A 8 -11.46 -7.49 15.65
CA GLY A 8 -10.88 -6.72 16.72
C GLY A 8 -9.62 -7.36 17.27
N ARG A 9 -9.58 -8.70 17.26
CA ARG A 9 -8.42 -9.45 17.71
C ARG A 9 -7.22 -9.24 16.78
N SER A 10 -7.42 -9.26 15.47
CA SER A 10 -6.34 -9.02 14.50
C SER A 10 -5.75 -7.63 14.69
N ASP A 11 -6.59 -6.61 14.83
CA ASP A 11 -6.13 -5.25 15.03
C ASP A 11 -5.36 -5.12 16.36
N ALA A 12 -5.87 -5.73 17.42
CA ALA A 12 -5.21 -5.71 18.73
C ALA A 12 -3.87 -6.44 18.71
N ILE A 13 -3.82 -7.60 18.05
CA ILE A 13 -2.58 -8.38 17.93
C ILE A 13 -1.54 -7.60 17.13
N VAL A 14 -1.95 -6.98 16.03
CA VAL A 14 -1.04 -6.16 15.22
C VAL A 14 -0.49 -5.01 16.05
N ALA A 15 -1.33 -4.34 16.84
CA ALA A 15 -0.88 -3.26 17.70
C ALA A 15 0.22 -3.72 18.66
N VAL A 16 0.08 -4.91 19.24
CA VAL A 16 1.09 -5.49 20.12
C VAL A 16 2.37 -5.78 19.35
N TYR A 17 2.27 -6.42 18.18
CA TYR A 17 3.45 -6.73 17.38
C TYR A 17 4.20 -5.48 16.96
N LEU A 18 3.48 -4.42 16.58
CA LEU A 18 4.12 -3.16 16.18
C LEU A 18 4.80 -2.49 17.36
N HIS A 19 4.17 -2.52 18.54
CA HIS A 19 4.76 -1.97 19.76
C HIS A 19 6.05 -2.71 20.14
N GLU A 20 6.05 -4.03 19.99
CA GLU A 20 7.20 -4.88 20.30
C GLU A 20 8.22 -4.93 19.16
N GLN A 21 8.01 -4.17 18.09
CA GLN A 21 8.89 -4.13 16.93
C GLN A 21 9.01 -5.48 16.21
N GLN A 22 7.95 -6.27 16.26
CA GLN A 22 7.87 -7.55 15.57
C GLN A 22 7.23 -7.36 14.19
N TRP A 23 8.01 -6.75 13.27
CA TRP A 23 7.52 -6.31 11.98
C TRP A 23 7.00 -7.45 11.12
N ASP A 24 7.71 -8.56 11.08
CA ASP A 24 7.33 -9.71 10.24
C ASP A 24 6.06 -10.38 10.74
N ASP A 25 5.86 -10.40 12.06
CA ASP A 25 4.62 -10.95 12.64
C ASP A 25 3.42 -10.07 12.29
N ALA A 26 3.58 -8.76 12.36
CA ALA A 26 2.53 -7.83 11.96
C ALA A 26 2.19 -7.98 10.47
N ILE A 27 3.21 -8.12 9.63
CA ILE A 27 3.04 -8.33 8.19
C ILE A 27 2.27 -9.63 7.93
N THR A 28 2.58 -10.71 8.64
CA THR A 28 1.89 -11.99 8.49
C THR A 28 0.40 -11.84 8.74
N ILE A 29 0.03 -11.10 9.78
CA ILE A 29 -1.39 -10.85 10.08
C ILE A 29 -2.05 -10.04 8.96
N ALA A 30 -1.37 -9.00 8.46
CA ALA A 30 -1.88 -8.19 7.37
C ALA A 30 -2.09 -9.02 6.10
N GLU A 31 -1.18 -9.94 5.80
CA GLU A 31 -1.28 -10.79 4.61
C GLU A 31 -2.44 -11.78 4.70
N LYS A 32 -2.74 -12.27 5.90
CA LYS A 32 -3.86 -13.17 6.12
C LYS A 32 -5.22 -12.47 6.00
N ASN A 33 -5.25 -11.16 6.19
CA ASN A 33 -6.49 -10.38 6.16
C ASN A 33 -6.57 -9.60 4.85
N THR A 34 -6.70 -10.32 3.74
CA THR A 34 -6.61 -9.80 2.39
C THR A 34 -7.59 -8.65 2.10
N TYR A 35 -8.78 -8.69 2.70
CA TYR A 35 -9.82 -7.70 2.45
C TYR A 35 -9.86 -6.59 3.50
N ASP A 36 -9.00 -6.64 4.49
CA ASP A 36 -8.94 -5.59 5.50
C ASP A 36 -7.91 -4.54 5.08
N TYR A 37 -8.34 -3.64 4.21
CA TYR A 37 -7.46 -2.62 3.64
C TYR A 37 -6.96 -1.64 4.69
N THR A 38 -7.78 -1.32 5.67
CA THR A 38 -7.38 -0.41 6.77
C THR A 38 -6.23 -1.02 7.58
N LEU A 39 -6.33 -2.29 7.92
CA LEU A 39 -5.28 -2.99 8.65
C LEU A 39 -4.00 -3.05 7.83
N ARG A 40 -4.10 -3.36 6.54
CA ARG A 40 -2.94 -3.44 5.65
C ARG A 40 -2.25 -2.09 5.50
N GLU A 41 -3.01 -1.00 5.38
CA GLU A 41 -2.44 0.35 5.35
C GLU A 41 -1.72 0.67 6.66
N LYS A 42 -2.33 0.34 7.78
CA LYS A 42 -1.75 0.59 9.11
C LYS A 42 -0.41 -0.12 9.26
N VAL A 43 -0.35 -1.39 8.87
CA VAL A 43 0.90 -2.14 8.95
C VAL A 43 1.93 -1.57 8.00
N ALA A 44 1.53 -1.25 6.75
CA ALA A 44 2.45 -0.68 5.77
C ALA A 44 3.09 0.62 6.29
N ASP A 45 2.28 1.51 6.85
CA ASP A 45 2.80 2.77 7.39
C ASP A 45 3.76 2.54 8.55
N ALA A 46 3.47 1.55 9.39
CA ALA A 46 4.30 1.28 10.58
C ALA A 46 5.61 0.60 10.24
N VAL A 47 5.67 -0.26 9.22
CA VAL A 47 6.85 -1.04 8.90
C VAL A 47 7.71 -0.47 7.77
N ILE A 48 7.29 0.65 7.19
CA ILE A 48 7.93 1.19 5.98
C ILE A 48 9.43 1.46 6.18
N ALA A 49 9.84 1.90 7.36
CA ALA A 49 11.24 2.18 7.65
C ALA A 49 12.07 0.90 7.83
N HIS A 50 11.42 -0.22 8.11
CA HIS A 50 12.07 -1.49 8.46
C HIS A 50 11.90 -2.57 7.40
N ARG A 51 10.82 -2.51 6.63
CA ARG A 51 10.50 -3.49 5.57
C ARG A 51 10.01 -2.78 4.31
N PRO A 52 10.86 -1.91 3.71
CA PRO A 52 10.43 -1.15 2.53
C PRO A 52 10.08 -2.06 1.33
N ASP A 53 10.77 -3.18 1.17
CA ASP A 53 10.47 -4.11 0.08
C ASP A 53 9.06 -4.65 0.15
N TRP A 54 8.60 -5.01 1.35
CA TRP A 54 7.23 -5.47 1.53
C TRP A 54 6.22 -4.35 1.26
N VAL A 55 6.51 -3.14 1.73
CA VAL A 55 5.62 -1.98 1.52
C VAL A 55 5.50 -1.67 0.03
N ILE A 56 6.60 -1.72 -0.71
CA ILE A 56 6.59 -1.53 -2.16
C ILE A 56 5.69 -2.57 -2.81
N ARG A 57 5.90 -3.84 -2.49
CA ARG A 57 5.13 -4.94 -3.09
C ARG A 57 3.64 -4.83 -2.81
N ILE A 58 3.26 -4.65 -1.54
CA ILE A 58 1.84 -4.56 -1.17
C ILE A 58 1.18 -3.32 -1.76
N SER A 59 1.89 -2.20 -1.78
CA SER A 59 1.36 -0.94 -2.31
C SER A 59 1.08 -1.04 -3.81
N VAL A 60 2.01 -1.61 -4.56
CA VAL A 60 1.84 -1.81 -6.01
C VAL A 60 0.68 -2.76 -6.28
N GLN A 61 0.58 -3.86 -5.54
CA GLN A 61 -0.51 -4.83 -5.69
C GLN A 61 -1.87 -4.19 -5.41
N GLU A 62 -1.99 -3.47 -4.32
CA GLU A 62 -3.25 -2.83 -3.95
C GLU A 62 -3.63 -1.71 -4.91
N ALA A 63 -2.66 -0.91 -5.35
CA ALA A 63 -2.91 0.12 -6.34
C ALA A 63 -3.42 -0.47 -7.64
N GLN A 64 -2.83 -1.56 -8.10
CA GLN A 64 -3.21 -2.20 -9.34
C GLN A 64 -4.64 -2.72 -9.30
N LYS A 65 -5.06 -3.31 -8.18
CA LYS A 65 -6.45 -3.75 -7.99
C LYS A 65 -7.44 -2.59 -8.11
N LEU A 66 -7.04 -1.39 -7.75
CA LEU A 66 -7.90 -0.21 -7.78
C LEU A 66 -7.89 0.49 -9.14
N ILE A 67 -6.84 0.28 -9.94
CA ILE A 67 -6.72 0.86 -11.28
C ILE A 67 -7.41 -0.01 -12.34
N GLU A 68 -7.28 -1.33 -12.23
CA GLU A 68 -7.79 -2.28 -13.22
C GLU A 68 -9.28 -2.12 -13.55
N PRO A 69 -10.19 -1.92 -12.57
CA PRO A 69 -11.63 -1.82 -12.85
C PRO A 69 -12.06 -0.63 -13.70
N THR A 70 -11.20 0.30 -14.03
CA THR A 70 -11.53 1.49 -14.83
C THR A 70 -12.66 2.33 -14.22
N GLN A 71 -12.65 2.48 -12.91
CA GLN A 71 -13.63 3.31 -12.19
C GLN A 71 -12.90 4.42 -11.46
N SER A 72 -13.14 5.65 -11.92
CA SER A 72 -12.41 6.82 -11.43
C SER A 72 -12.53 7.04 -9.92
N LYS A 73 -13.63 6.57 -9.32
CA LYS A 73 -13.84 6.70 -7.87
C LYS A 73 -12.78 5.98 -7.04
N TYR A 74 -12.10 4.99 -7.62
CA TYR A 74 -11.04 4.24 -6.94
C TYR A 74 -9.65 4.86 -7.11
N TYR A 75 -9.48 5.78 -8.05
CA TYR A 75 -8.15 6.33 -8.36
C TYR A 75 -7.52 7.09 -7.20
N PRO A 76 -8.25 7.88 -6.39
CA PRO A 76 -7.62 8.49 -5.21
C PRO A 76 -7.03 7.48 -4.24
N HIS A 77 -7.71 6.34 -4.06
CA HIS A 77 -7.21 5.27 -3.20
C HIS A 77 -5.97 4.60 -3.79
N ALA A 78 -5.97 4.38 -5.11
CA ALA A 78 -4.81 3.83 -5.80
C ALA A 78 -3.59 4.73 -5.61
N VAL A 79 -3.77 6.04 -5.74
CA VAL A 79 -2.69 7.00 -5.58
C VAL A 79 -2.18 7.04 -4.14
N ARG A 80 -3.07 6.84 -3.15
CA ARG A 80 -2.63 6.72 -1.74
C ARG A 80 -1.65 5.56 -1.57
N TRP A 81 -1.95 4.40 -2.17
CA TRP A 81 -1.03 3.26 -2.13
C TRP A 81 0.26 3.56 -2.89
N LEU A 82 0.17 4.19 -4.05
CA LEU A 82 1.37 4.56 -4.82
C LEU A 82 2.24 5.56 -4.05
N ALA A 83 1.64 6.44 -3.26
CA ALA A 83 2.40 7.36 -2.40
C ALA A 83 3.22 6.60 -1.37
N LYS A 84 2.69 5.50 -0.82
CA LYS A 84 3.43 4.65 0.11
C LYS A 84 4.59 3.97 -0.61
N ALA A 85 4.36 3.49 -1.83
CA ALA A 85 5.43 2.91 -2.64
C ALA A 85 6.54 3.92 -2.90
N LYS A 86 6.17 5.14 -3.28
CA LYS A 86 7.14 6.22 -3.49
C LYS A 86 7.97 6.45 -2.24
N GLN A 87 7.34 6.58 -1.10
CA GLN A 87 8.03 6.81 0.16
C GLN A 87 9.02 5.68 0.46
N ALA A 88 8.59 4.43 0.28
CA ALA A 88 9.44 3.27 0.53
C ALA A 88 10.66 3.23 -0.41
N TYR A 89 10.44 3.53 -1.70
CA TYR A 89 11.54 3.61 -2.66
C TYR A 89 12.53 4.70 -2.28
N LEU A 90 12.04 5.90 -1.93
CA LEU A 90 12.91 7.03 -1.61
C LEU A 90 13.68 6.80 -0.32
N GLN A 91 13.01 6.28 0.71
CA GLN A 91 13.66 6.00 2.00
C GLN A 91 14.72 4.92 1.91
N SER A 92 14.58 4.00 0.97
CA SER A 92 15.54 2.90 0.77
C SER A 92 16.59 3.23 -0.30
N GLY A 93 16.65 4.49 -0.75
CA GLY A 93 17.66 4.92 -1.71
C GLY A 93 17.44 4.45 -3.12
N ARG A 94 16.19 4.16 -3.50
CA ARG A 94 15.83 3.61 -4.81
C ARG A 94 14.99 4.58 -5.64
N LYS A 95 15.39 5.85 -5.64
CA LYS A 95 14.68 6.89 -6.38
C LYS A 95 14.55 6.58 -7.86
N ALA A 96 15.62 6.06 -8.48
CA ALA A 96 15.61 5.73 -9.90
C ALA A 96 14.57 4.64 -10.21
N GLU A 97 14.43 3.66 -9.34
CA GLU A 97 13.41 2.62 -9.50
C GLU A 97 12.00 3.18 -9.38
N TRP A 98 11.80 4.13 -8.46
CA TRP A 98 10.50 4.80 -8.36
C TRP A 98 10.17 5.57 -9.64
N LEU A 99 11.12 6.33 -10.17
CA LEU A 99 10.88 7.10 -11.38
C LEU A 99 10.57 6.20 -12.57
N ALA A 100 11.26 5.07 -12.70
CA ALA A 100 10.99 4.10 -13.75
C ALA A 100 9.59 3.51 -13.62
N TYR A 101 9.20 3.13 -12.41
CA TYR A 101 7.88 2.57 -12.16
C TYR A 101 6.78 3.61 -12.40
N PHE A 102 6.97 4.83 -11.93
CA PHE A 102 6.00 5.90 -12.12
C PHE A 102 5.79 6.22 -13.59
N THR A 103 6.88 6.29 -14.36
CA THR A 103 6.82 6.48 -15.81
C THR A 103 6.06 5.35 -16.48
N HIS A 104 6.30 4.10 -16.03
CA HIS A 104 5.61 2.94 -16.56
C HIS A 104 4.10 3.05 -16.34
N ILE A 105 3.66 3.44 -15.14
CA ILE A 105 2.24 3.60 -14.83
C ILE A 105 1.62 4.70 -15.68
N LYS A 106 2.28 5.85 -15.81
CA LYS A 106 1.78 6.95 -16.61
C LYS A 106 1.64 6.56 -18.09
N THR A 107 2.57 5.80 -18.60
CA THR A 107 2.57 5.36 -19.99
C THR A 107 1.51 4.29 -20.24
N THR A 108 1.46 3.28 -19.34
CA THR A 108 0.50 2.18 -19.47
C THR A 108 -0.93 2.67 -19.46
N TYR A 109 -1.23 3.66 -18.63
CA TYR A 109 -2.60 4.18 -18.47
C TYR A 109 -2.75 5.60 -19.04
N ALA A 110 -2.00 5.91 -20.10
CA ALA A 110 -2.00 7.24 -20.69
C ALA A 110 -3.38 7.72 -21.14
N ARG A 111 -4.28 6.78 -21.48
CA ARG A 111 -5.62 7.10 -21.96
C ARG A 111 -6.68 7.21 -20.88
N ARG A 112 -6.27 7.29 -19.61
CA ARG A 112 -7.18 7.44 -18.47
C ARG A 112 -7.00 8.82 -17.83
N PRO A 113 -7.72 9.87 -18.30
CA PRO A 113 -7.49 11.24 -17.84
C PRO A 113 -7.67 11.43 -16.35
N SER A 114 -8.69 10.79 -15.77
CA SER A 114 -8.92 10.90 -14.33
C SER A 114 -7.78 10.33 -13.52
N LEU A 115 -7.22 9.21 -13.96
CA LEU A 115 -6.06 8.63 -13.30
C LEU A 115 -4.84 9.53 -13.47
N GLN A 116 -4.61 10.07 -14.67
CA GLN A 116 -3.49 10.97 -14.89
C GLN A 116 -3.56 12.19 -13.97
N ASN A 117 -4.77 12.74 -13.76
CA ASN A 117 -4.96 13.85 -12.83
C ASN A 117 -4.55 13.47 -11.41
N GLU A 118 -4.95 12.30 -10.95
CA GLU A 118 -4.60 11.83 -9.60
C GLU A 118 -3.09 11.56 -9.49
N LEU A 119 -2.47 11.02 -10.53
CA LEU A 119 -1.04 10.75 -10.54
C LEU A 119 -0.19 12.02 -10.43
N LYS A 120 -0.71 13.17 -10.86
CA LYS A 120 0.01 14.44 -10.73
C LYS A 120 0.34 14.76 -9.28
N LYS A 121 -0.43 14.26 -8.34
CA LYS A 121 -0.18 14.49 -6.91
C LYS A 121 1.12 13.82 -6.45
N LEU A 122 1.64 12.88 -7.22
CA LEU A 122 2.86 12.13 -6.90
C LEU A 122 4.10 12.66 -7.62
N ALA A 123 3.91 13.56 -8.53
CA ALA A 123 5.01 14.10 -9.36
C ALA A 123 5.95 15.04 -8.58
#